data_c9683c930eb8eadf4941a43be0daeda3
#
_entry.id   c9683c930eb8eadf4941a43be0daeda3
#
_cell.length_a   1.000
_cell.length_b   1.000
_cell.length_c   1.000
_cell.angle_alpha   90.00
_cell.angle_beta   90.00
_cell.angle_gamma   90.00
#
_symmetry.space_group_name_H-M   'P 1'
#
loop_
_entity.id
_entity.type
_entity.pdbx_description
1 polymer ?
#
loop_
_entity_poly.entity_id
_entity_poly.type
_entity_poly.pdbx_seq_one_letter_code
_entity_poly.pdbx_strand_id
1 'polypeptide(L)'
;PGMAFVWFSEAARLRCGKSDLATPYWAWGARAEPEEFWQIWDGTAPTSHLYGLRAALDMIHEEGLPNVWARHRVLAGAVWAAFDAWATGNPQIGMNVADPAHRGWSVTAARFGAPHATRLRDWCETQAGVTLGIGLGMAPSTDPAYHGFLRVAHMGHVNAHMTLGALAVMQAGLVALEIPHGDGALAAAAKVVARGTP
;
A
#
# COMPACT_ATOMS: atom_id res chain seq x y z
N PRO A 1 6.44 10.22 0.81
CA PRO A 1 6.44 11.40 -0.05
C PRO A 1 7.69 12.24 0.21
N GLY A 2 8.24 12.84 -0.87
CA GLY A 2 9.42 13.71 -0.78
C GLY A 2 10.58 13.27 -1.66
N MET A 3 10.57 12.03 -2.15
CA MET A 3 11.55 11.53 -3.12
C MET A 3 10.88 10.55 -4.07
N ALA A 4 11.27 10.59 -5.34
CA ALA A 4 10.86 9.63 -6.36
C ALA A 4 12.08 9.19 -7.18
N PHE A 5 12.03 7.95 -7.68
CA PHE A 5 13.00 7.43 -8.62
C PHE A 5 12.35 7.38 -10.00
N VAL A 6 13.03 7.93 -10.98
CA VAL A 6 12.61 7.85 -12.39
C VAL A 6 13.64 7.04 -13.13
N TRP A 7 13.21 5.92 -13.68
CA TRP A 7 13.99 5.13 -14.62
C TRP A 7 13.32 5.18 -15.98
N PHE A 8 14.09 5.40 -17.03
CA PHE A 8 13.57 5.48 -18.40
C PHE A 8 14.54 4.87 -19.40
N SER A 9 13.96 4.32 -20.48
CA SER A 9 14.71 3.70 -21.55
C SER A 9 15.32 4.73 -22.50
N GLU A 10 16.31 4.31 -23.30
CA GLU A 10 16.87 5.15 -24.36
C GLU A 10 15.78 5.62 -25.36
N ALA A 11 14.81 4.78 -25.67
CA ALA A 11 13.67 5.17 -26.52
C ALA A 11 12.87 6.33 -25.91
N ALA A 12 12.65 6.33 -24.58
CA ALA A 12 11.99 7.43 -23.88
C ALA A 12 12.86 8.70 -23.88
N ARG A 13 14.19 8.56 -23.68
CA ARG A 13 15.13 9.68 -23.76
C ARG A 13 15.07 10.37 -25.12
N LEU A 14 15.12 9.61 -26.20
CA LEU A 14 15.03 10.13 -27.57
C LEU A 14 13.66 10.79 -27.85
N ARG A 15 12.59 10.27 -27.26
CA ARG A 15 11.25 10.87 -27.37
C ARG A 15 11.15 12.19 -26.62
N CYS A 16 11.75 12.31 -25.45
CA CYS A 16 11.78 13.57 -24.68
C CYS A 16 12.38 14.73 -25.51
N GLY A 17 13.45 14.48 -26.27
CA GLY A 17 14.06 15.50 -27.11
C GLY A 17 13.21 15.99 -28.29
N LYS A 18 12.08 15.31 -28.56
CA LYS A 18 11.09 15.65 -29.62
C LYS A 18 9.79 16.16 -29.06
N SER A 19 9.69 16.45 -27.76
CA SER A 19 8.46 16.93 -27.11
C SER A 19 8.28 18.42 -27.37
N ASP A 20 7.10 18.81 -27.85
CA ASP A 20 6.73 20.21 -28.05
C ASP A 20 6.40 20.93 -26.73
N LEU A 21 6.03 20.15 -25.69
CA LEU A 21 5.71 20.65 -24.36
C LEU A 21 6.79 20.20 -23.36
N ALA A 22 7.91 20.89 -23.38
CA ALA A 22 9.00 20.66 -22.40
C ALA A 22 9.02 21.81 -21.41
N THR A 23 8.97 21.48 -20.11
CA THR A 23 9.19 22.46 -19.03
C THR A 23 10.42 22.03 -18.22
N PRO A 24 11.25 22.96 -17.71
CA PRO A 24 12.47 22.61 -16.99
C PRO A 24 12.24 21.64 -15.84
N TYR A 25 11.17 21.84 -15.07
CA TYR A 25 10.84 20.97 -13.93
C TYR A 25 10.56 19.51 -14.31
N TRP A 26 9.90 19.29 -15.45
CA TRP A 26 9.54 17.93 -15.93
C TRP A 26 10.54 17.34 -16.91
N ALA A 27 11.54 18.11 -17.35
CA ALA A 27 12.55 17.63 -18.28
C ALA A 27 13.58 16.75 -17.53
N TRP A 28 13.77 15.52 -18.03
CA TRP A 28 14.68 14.55 -17.41
C TRP A 28 16.12 14.65 -17.90
N GLY A 29 16.36 15.25 -19.08
CA GLY A 29 17.65 15.26 -19.73
C GLY A 29 18.78 15.78 -18.84
N ALA A 30 18.66 16.98 -18.31
CA ALA A 30 19.67 17.58 -17.45
C ALA A 30 19.88 16.79 -16.13
N ARG A 31 18.86 16.09 -15.64
CA ARG A 31 18.96 15.23 -14.43
C ARG A 31 19.59 13.89 -14.72
N ALA A 32 19.39 13.36 -15.94
CA ALA A 32 19.94 12.08 -16.34
C ALA A 32 21.43 12.15 -16.70
N GLU A 33 21.85 13.28 -17.28
CA GLU A 33 23.23 13.55 -17.71
C GLU A 33 23.69 14.89 -17.10
N PRO A 34 23.82 14.97 -15.74
CA PRO A 34 24.15 16.23 -15.08
C PRO A 34 25.60 16.62 -15.33
N GLU A 35 25.84 17.87 -15.69
CA GLU A 35 27.18 18.48 -15.71
C GLU A 35 27.66 18.80 -14.29
N GLU A 36 26.68 19.19 -13.42
CA GLU A 36 26.92 19.52 -12.03
C GLU A 36 26.04 18.69 -11.10
N PHE A 37 26.55 18.31 -9.93
CA PHE A 37 25.84 17.44 -8.97
C PHE A 37 24.43 17.92 -8.59
N TRP A 38 24.24 19.23 -8.44
CA TRP A 38 22.95 19.80 -8.06
C TRP A 38 21.85 19.63 -9.12
N GLN A 39 22.22 19.46 -10.39
CA GLN A 39 21.27 19.27 -11.50
C GLN A 39 20.48 17.96 -11.35
N ILE A 40 21.02 16.96 -10.65
CA ILE A 40 20.29 15.70 -10.33
C ILE A 40 18.96 16.01 -9.61
N TRP A 41 18.94 17.06 -8.80
CA TRP A 41 17.82 17.42 -7.93
C TRP A 41 16.94 18.55 -8.49
N ASP A 42 17.41 19.23 -9.51
CA ASP A 42 16.80 20.47 -10.00
C ASP A 42 16.67 21.53 -8.91
N GLY A 43 17.69 21.62 -8.08
CA GLY A 43 17.77 22.54 -6.94
C GLY A 43 18.59 21.96 -5.77
N THR A 44 18.24 22.37 -4.56
CA THR A 44 18.90 21.86 -3.35
C THR A 44 18.60 20.39 -3.12
N ALA A 45 19.65 19.57 -2.92
CA ALA A 45 19.49 18.16 -2.61
C ALA A 45 18.64 17.95 -1.34
N PRO A 46 17.65 17.03 -1.34
CA PRO A 46 16.81 16.74 -0.17
C PRO A 46 17.57 15.87 0.83
N THR A 47 18.56 16.43 1.53
CA THR A 47 19.53 15.67 2.34
C THR A 47 18.91 14.77 3.37
N SER A 48 17.87 15.23 4.09
CA SER A 48 17.17 14.40 5.09
C SER A 48 16.54 13.15 4.45
N HIS A 49 15.94 13.30 3.25
CA HIS A 49 15.38 12.15 2.52
C HIS A 49 16.46 11.22 1.99
N LEU A 50 17.63 11.75 1.60
CA LEU A 50 18.77 10.93 1.16
C LEU A 50 19.35 10.09 2.28
N TYR A 51 19.47 10.64 3.50
CA TYR A 51 19.85 9.86 4.68
C TYR A 51 18.85 8.78 5.00
N GLY A 52 17.54 9.10 4.96
CA GLY A 52 16.48 8.12 5.15
C GLY A 52 16.49 7.02 4.08
N LEU A 53 16.70 7.40 2.81
CA LEU A 53 16.85 6.45 1.71
C LEU A 53 18.05 5.53 1.94
N ARG A 54 19.21 6.07 2.33
CA ARG A 54 20.41 5.27 2.60
C ARG A 54 20.13 4.22 3.67
N ALA A 55 19.52 4.62 4.80
CA ALA A 55 19.16 3.69 5.86
C ALA A 55 18.17 2.61 5.38
N ALA A 56 17.17 2.99 4.58
CA ALA A 56 16.20 2.05 4.03
C ALA A 56 16.85 1.04 3.06
N LEU A 57 17.80 1.49 2.24
CA LEU A 57 18.55 0.61 1.35
C LEU A 57 19.46 -0.36 2.12
N ASP A 58 20.13 0.13 3.17
CA ASP A 58 20.96 -0.72 4.03
C ASP A 58 20.11 -1.83 4.67
N MET A 59 18.92 -1.52 5.18
CA MET A 59 17.96 -2.52 5.71
C MET A 59 17.50 -3.53 4.64
N ILE A 60 17.21 -3.08 3.42
CA ILE A 60 16.83 -3.95 2.31
C ILE A 60 17.98 -4.88 1.92
N HIS A 61 19.22 -4.37 1.89
CA HIS A 61 20.42 -5.17 1.60
C HIS A 61 20.69 -6.19 2.69
N GLU A 62 20.52 -5.83 3.95
CA GLU A 62 20.70 -6.74 5.09
C GLU A 62 19.68 -7.88 5.07
N GLU A 63 18.40 -7.58 4.85
CA GLU A 63 17.34 -8.60 4.73
C GLU A 63 17.50 -9.43 3.44
N GLY A 64 17.95 -8.83 2.36
CA GLY A 64 17.98 -9.38 1.01
C GLY A 64 16.65 -9.24 0.29
N LEU A 65 16.68 -8.68 -0.93
CA LEU A 65 15.46 -8.36 -1.71
C LEU A 65 14.50 -9.54 -1.92
N PRO A 66 14.96 -10.79 -2.18
CA PRO A 66 14.06 -11.95 -2.24
C PRO A 66 13.31 -12.21 -0.94
N ASN A 67 13.95 -12.03 0.22
CA ASN A 67 13.33 -12.19 1.53
C ASN A 67 12.32 -11.08 1.83
N VAL A 68 12.61 -9.84 1.42
CA VAL A 68 11.67 -8.72 1.47
C VAL A 68 10.40 -9.06 0.69
N TRP A 69 10.53 -9.57 -0.53
CA TRP A 69 9.37 -9.99 -1.34
C TRP A 69 8.59 -11.14 -0.71
N ALA A 70 9.30 -12.11 -0.17
CA ALA A 70 8.73 -13.26 0.50
C ALA A 70 7.91 -12.84 1.72
N ARG A 71 8.45 -11.97 2.57
CA ARG A 71 7.76 -11.40 3.73
C ARG A 71 6.49 -10.64 3.32
N HIS A 72 6.57 -9.79 2.30
CA HIS A 72 5.39 -9.06 1.81
C HIS A 72 4.32 -9.97 1.25
N ARG A 73 4.69 -11.07 0.57
CA ARG A 73 3.74 -12.07 0.09
C ARG A 73 2.97 -12.73 1.23
N VAL A 74 3.67 -13.09 2.32
CA VAL A 74 3.03 -13.68 3.50
C VAL A 74 2.07 -12.70 4.15
N LEU A 75 2.49 -11.46 4.37
CA LEU A 75 1.66 -10.44 5.00
C LEU A 75 0.42 -10.10 4.16
N ALA A 76 0.59 -9.96 2.85
CA ALA A 76 -0.53 -9.79 1.93
C ALA A 76 -1.51 -10.96 1.99
N GLY A 77 -0.99 -12.19 1.94
CA GLY A 77 -1.79 -13.42 2.05
C GLY A 77 -2.57 -13.50 3.36
N ALA A 78 -1.97 -13.06 4.47
CA ALA A 78 -2.65 -12.99 5.77
C ALA A 78 -3.83 -12.01 5.75
N VAL A 79 -3.63 -10.82 5.16
CA VAL A 79 -4.70 -9.83 4.97
C VAL A 79 -5.81 -10.42 4.09
N TRP A 80 -5.48 -11.02 2.95
CA TRP A 80 -6.47 -11.60 2.04
C TRP A 80 -7.28 -12.71 2.70
N ALA A 81 -6.63 -13.60 3.47
CA ALA A 81 -7.31 -14.67 4.18
C ALA A 81 -8.30 -14.14 5.24
N ALA A 82 -7.97 -13.05 5.92
CA ALA A 82 -8.88 -12.39 6.84
C ALA A 82 -10.10 -11.82 6.12
N PHE A 83 -9.90 -11.13 5.00
CA PHE A 83 -11.00 -10.56 4.21
C PHE A 83 -11.90 -11.65 3.61
N ASP A 84 -11.31 -12.75 3.11
CA ASP A 84 -12.10 -13.87 2.60
C ASP A 84 -12.99 -14.49 3.69
N ALA A 85 -12.49 -14.58 4.93
CA ALA A 85 -13.28 -15.04 6.08
C ALA A 85 -14.40 -14.05 6.43
N TRP A 86 -14.13 -12.74 6.51
CA TRP A 86 -15.19 -11.75 6.74
C TRP A 86 -16.26 -11.75 5.64
N ALA A 87 -15.86 -11.98 4.40
CA ALA A 87 -16.77 -12.04 3.25
C ALA A 87 -17.82 -13.16 3.34
N THR A 88 -17.55 -14.24 4.10
CA THR A 88 -18.52 -15.35 4.27
C THR A 88 -19.81 -14.91 4.93
N GLY A 89 -19.76 -13.90 5.80
CA GLY A 89 -20.93 -13.32 6.47
C GLY A 89 -21.47 -12.04 5.81
N ASN A 90 -20.72 -11.48 4.84
CA ASN A 90 -21.15 -10.28 4.13
C ASN A 90 -20.52 -10.19 2.74
N PRO A 91 -21.27 -10.43 1.66
CA PRO A 91 -20.74 -10.42 0.29
C PRO A 91 -20.31 -9.03 -0.20
N GLN A 92 -20.61 -7.96 0.52
CA GLN A 92 -20.09 -6.63 0.24
C GLN A 92 -18.61 -6.47 0.65
N ILE A 93 -18.14 -7.32 1.57
CA ILE A 93 -16.72 -7.36 1.96
C ILE A 93 -15.94 -8.16 0.91
N GLY A 94 -14.80 -7.64 0.49
CA GLY A 94 -13.94 -8.37 -0.43
C GLY A 94 -12.81 -7.53 -1.00
N MET A 95 -12.01 -8.16 -1.84
CA MET A 95 -10.93 -7.49 -2.57
C MET A 95 -11.48 -6.69 -3.74
N ASN A 96 -10.94 -5.50 -3.95
CA ASN A 96 -11.25 -4.71 -5.13
C ASN A 96 -10.70 -5.36 -6.41
N VAL A 97 -9.53 -6.02 -6.32
CA VAL A 97 -8.97 -6.85 -7.39
C VAL A 97 -9.39 -8.29 -7.15
N ALA A 98 -10.32 -8.80 -7.97
CA ALA A 98 -10.92 -10.12 -7.80
C ALA A 98 -9.90 -11.25 -8.00
N ASP A 99 -9.13 -11.19 -9.10
CA ASP A 99 -8.12 -12.22 -9.42
C ASP A 99 -6.87 -12.07 -8.52
N PRO A 100 -6.53 -13.09 -7.70
CA PRO A 100 -5.34 -13.05 -6.85
C PRO A 100 -4.03 -12.87 -7.62
N ALA A 101 -3.95 -13.32 -8.88
CA ALA A 101 -2.75 -13.20 -9.70
C ALA A 101 -2.40 -11.74 -10.04
N HIS A 102 -3.38 -10.84 -9.96
CA HIS A 102 -3.21 -9.42 -10.25
C HIS A 102 -3.13 -8.54 -8.97
N ARG A 103 -3.13 -9.14 -7.77
CA ARG A 103 -3.01 -8.40 -6.51
C ARG A 103 -1.57 -8.05 -6.19
N GLY A 104 -1.33 -6.80 -5.83
CA GLY A 104 -0.03 -6.37 -5.30
C GLY A 104 0.20 -6.82 -3.86
N TRP A 105 1.46 -7.10 -3.50
CA TRP A 105 1.85 -7.54 -2.15
C TRP A 105 2.18 -6.40 -1.20
N SER A 106 2.02 -5.15 -1.62
CA SER A 106 2.32 -3.96 -0.79
C SER A 106 1.08 -3.32 -0.19
N VAL A 107 -0.04 -3.33 -0.92
CA VAL A 107 -1.31 -2.71 -0.51
C VAL A 107 -2.46 -3.60 -0.93
N THR A 108 -3.39 -3.83 -0.02
CA THR A 108 -4.67 -4.46 -0.31
C THR A 108 -5.74 -3.37 -0.44
N ALA A 109 -6.30 -3.23 -1.63
CA ALA A 109 -7.48 -2.42 -1.89
C ALA A 109 -8.72 -3.28 -1.64
N ALA A 110 -9.63 -2.81 -0.80
CA ALA A 110 -10.76 -3.59 -0.32
C ALA A 110 -12.06 -2.78 -0.35
N ARG A 111 -13.16 -3.50 -0.43
CA ARG A 111 -14.52 -2.98 -0.35
C ARG A 111 -15.25 -3.56 0.87
N PHE A 112 -16.13 -2.76 1.46
CA PHE A 112 -17.00 -3.13 2.58
C PHE A 112 -18.46 -2.74 2.32
N GLY A 113 -18.75 -2.18 1.14
CA GLY A 113 -20.01 -1.51 0.88
C GLY A 113 -20.12 -0.15 1.60
N ALA A 114 -20.80 0.79 0.97
CA ALA A 114 -21.03 2.10 1.58
C ALA A 114 -22.13 2.00 2.65
N PRO A 115 -22.00 2.69 3.79
CA PRO A 115 -20.92 3.60 4.20
C PRO A 115 -19.84 2.92 5.06
N HIS A 116 -19.78 1.59 5.08
CA HIS A 116 -19.08 0.82 6.11
C HIS A 116 -17.57 1.02 6.11
N ALA A 117 -16.93 1.18 4.94
CA ALA A 117 -15.48 1.36 4.90
C ALA A 117 -15.02 2.65 5.59
N THR A 118 -15.71 3.76 5.36
CA THR A 118 -15.42 5.02 6.07
C THR A 118 -15.68 4.90 7.56
N ARG A 119 -16.82 4.36 7.97
CA ARG A 119 -17.15 4.16 9.39
C ARG A 119 -16.08 3.31 10.10
N LEU A 120 -15.64 2.22 9.47
CA LEU A 120 -14.61 1.34 10.02
C LEU A 120 -13.26 2.07 10.13
N ARG A 121 -12.86 2.81 9.11
CA ARG A 121 -11.62 3.61 9.16
C ARG A 121 -11.65 4.61 10.31
N ASP A 122 -12.71 5.39 10.41
CA ASP A 122 -12.86 6.43 11.43
C ASP A 122 -12.85 5.81 12.84
N TRP A 123 -13.50 4.66 13.03
CA TRP A 123 -13.46 3.93 14.28
C TRP A 123 -12.04 3.41 14.62
N CYS A 124 -11.36 2.78 13.66
CA CYS A 124 -10.00 2.29 13.86
C CYS A 124 -9.03 3.42 14.25
N GLU A 125 -9.16 4.58 13.61
CA GLU A 125 -8.31 5.73 13.89
C GLU A 125 -8.63 6.37 15.25
N THR A 126 -9.90 6.64 15.52
CA THR A 126 -10.31 7.41 16.71
C THR A 126 -10.34 6.58 17.99
N GLN A 127 -10.65 5.29 17.91
CA GLN A 127 -10.79 4.42 19.09
C GLN A 127 -9.54 3.55 19.34
N ALA A 128 -8.77 3.24 18.32
CA ALA A 128 -7.65 2.31 18.44
C ALA A 128 -6.31 2.83 17.87
N GLY A 129 -6.27 4.06 17.35
CA GLY A 129 -5.03 4.68 16.85
C GLY A 129 -4.46 4.01 15.59
N VAL A 130 -5.29 3.29 14.81
CA VAL A 130 -4.87 2.61 13.59
C VAL A 130 -5.45 3.34 12.38
N THR A 131 -4.60 4.01 11.61
CA THR A 131 -4.99 4.71 10.40
C THR A 131 -4.98 3.77 9.20
N LEU A 132 -6.14 3.57 8.57
CA LEU A 132 -6.31 2.83 7.33
C LEU A 132 -6.40 3.79 6.14
N GLY A 133 -5.98 3.34 4.95
CA GLY A 133 -6.02 4.16 3.75
C GLY A 133 -7.44 4.36 3.20
N ILE A 134 -7.71 5.52 2.60
CA ILE A 134 -8.94 5.77 1.84
C ILE A 134 -8.98 4.93 0.55
N GLY A 135 -10.15 4.74 -0.03
CA GLY A 135 -10.36 4.09 -1.32
C GLY A 135 -9.98 5.00 -2.49
N LEU A 136 -8.69 5.36 -2.58
CA LEU A 136 -8.18 6.33 -3.54
C LEU A 136 -8.45 5.91 -4.99
N GLY A 137 -9.22 6.70 -5.74
CA GLY A 137 -9.53 6.47 -7.14
C GLY A 137 -10.56 5.36 -7.43
N MET A 138 -11.14 4.71 -6.38
CA MET A 138 -12.12 3.63 -6.57
C MET A 138 -13.54 4.14 -6.83
N ALA A 139 -13.85 5.33 -6.36
CA ALA A 139 -15.04 6.09 -6.69
C ALA A 139 -14.77 7.58 -6.55
N PRO A 140 -15.49 8.48 -7.26
CA PRO A 140 -15.42 9.91 -7.04
C PRO A 140 -15.83 10.27 -5.60
N SER A 141 -15.20 11.30 -5.01
CA SER A 141 -15.53 11.73 -3.63
C SER A 141 -16.96 12.25 -3.47
N THR A 142 -17.61 12.61 -4.56
CA THR A 142 -19.02 13.05 -4.62
C THR A 142 -20.00 11.89 -4.75
N ASP A 143 -19.52 10.66 -5.01
CA ASP A 143 -20.33 9.47 -5.12
C ASP A 143 -20.44 8.78 -3.73
N PRO A 144 -21.65 8.44 -3.24
CA PRO A 144 -21.81 7.66 -2.01
C PRO A 144 -20.99 6.37 -1.97
N ALA A 145 -20.71 5.74 -3.12
CA ALA A 145 -19.89 4.55 -3.22
C ALA A 145 -18.43 4.77 -2.73
N TYR A 146 -17.94 6.02 -2.71
CA TYR A 146 -16.63 6.38 -2.13
C TYR A 146 -16.46 5.86 -0.70
N HIS A 147 -17.52 5.87 0.09
CA HIS A 147 -17.52 5.41 1.48
C HIS A 147 -17.52 3.88 1.63
N GLY A 148 -17.53 3.15 0.52
CA GLY A 148 -17.50 1.69 0.48
C GLY A 148 -16.11 1.08 0.34
N PHE A 149 -15.06 1.89 0.20
CA PHE A 149 -13.70 1.41 -0.08
C PHE A 149 -12.68 1.88 0.96
N LEU A 150 -11.70 1.02 1.23
CA LEU A 150 -10.52 1.33 2.04
C LEU A 150 -9.29 0.59 1.50
N ARG A 151 -8.13 0.93 2.04
CA ARG A 151 -6.87 0.22 1.75
C ARG A 151 -6.16 -0.15 3.04
N VAL A 152 -5.58 -1.35 3.04
CA VAL A 152 -4.65 -1.81 4.07
C VAL A 152 -3.25 -1.85 3.46
N ALA A 153 -2.34 -1.05 3.99
CA ALA A 153 -0.93 -1.08 3.59
C ALA A 153 -0.18 -2.08 4.46
N HIS A 154 0.59 -2.95 3.81
CA HIS A 154 1.46 -3.93 4.46
C HIS A 154 2.85 -3.92 3.80
N MET A 155 3.26 -2.72 3.37
CA MET A 155 4.56 -2.45 2.74
C MET A 155 5.57 -1.88 3.73
N GLY A 156 6.85 -1.93 3.35
CA GLY A 156 7.95 -1.35 4.12
C GLY A 156 8.44 -2.29 5.21
N HIS A 157 8.96 -1.73 6.29
CA HIS A 157 9.50 -2.50 7.41
C HIS A 157 8.41 -2.91 8.40
N VAL A 158 7.43 -3.67 7.89
CA VAL A 158 6.32 -4.24 8.67
C VAL A 158 6.53 -5.74 8.90
N ASN A 159 5.96 -6.25 9.98
CA ASN A 159 6.05 -7.65 10.37
C ASN A 159 4.67 -8.25 10.66
N ALA A 160 4.65 -9.54 10.98
CA ALA A 160 3.41 -10.27 11.26
C ALA A 160 2.65 -9.70 12.46
N HIS A 161 3.34 -9.26 13.53
CA HIS A 161 2.70 -8.64 14.69
C HIS A 161 1.91 -7.38 14.30
N MET A 162 2.51 -6.48 13.50
CA MET A 162 1.85 -5.25 13.05
C MET A 162 0.63 -5.56 12.18
N THR A 163 0.76 -6.52 11.25
CA THR A 163 -0.33 -6.91 10.34
C THR A 163 -1.47 -7.59 11.09
N LEU A 164 -1.17 -8.56 11.96
CA LEU A 164 -2.20 -9.24 12.76
C LEU A 164 -2.86 -8.28 13.76
N GLY A 165 -2.10 -7.35 14.36
CA GLY A 165 -2.64 -6.31 15.22
C GLY A 165 -3.62 -5.38 14.49
N ALA A 166 -3.28 -4.93 13.29
CA ALA A 166 -4.18 -4.12 12.46
C ALA A 166 -5.47 -4.88 12.11
N LEU A 167 -5.37 -6.16 11.75
CA LEU A 167 -6.55 -7.00 11.47
C LEU A 167 -7.41 -7.22 12.72
N ALA A 168 -6.79 -7.38 13.91
CA ALA A 168 -7.51 -7.49 15.17
C ALA A 168 -8.28 -6.20 15.52
N VAL A 169 -7.69 -5.04 15.27
CA VAL A 169 -8.36 -3.75 15.43
C VAL A 169 -9.50 -3.60 14.45
N MET A 170 -9.32 -3.98 13.18
CA MET A 170 -10.41 -3.99 12.21
C MET A 170 -11.57 -4.90 12.62
N GLN A 171 -11.26 -6.11 13.11
CA GLN A 171 -12.27 -7.04 13.66
C GLN A 171 -13.05 -6.41 14.82
N ALA A 172 -12.37 -5.75 15.76
CA ALA A 172 -13.01 -5.05 16.87
C ALA A 172 -13.92 -3.91 16.37
N GLY A 173 -13.49 -3.17 15.34
CA GLY A 173 -14.31 -2.14 14.70
C GLY A 173 -15.55 -2.69 13.99
N LEU A 174 -15.42 -3.83 13.30
CA LEU A 174 -16.59 -4.50 12.68
C LEU A 174 -17.63 -4.89 13.73
N VAL A 175 -17.19 -5.45 14.86
CA VAL A 175 -18.06 -5.80 16.00
C VAL A 175 -18.71 -4.55 16.62
N ALA A 176 -17.90 -3.53 16.94
CA ALA A 176 -18.39 -2.32 17.60
C ALA A 176 -19.39 -1.51 16.75
N LEU A 177 -19.25 -1.58 15.44
CA LEU A 177 -20.11 -0.89 14.48
C LEU A 177 -21.29 -1.75 13.99
N GLU A 178 -21.40 -2.98 14.50
CA GLU A 178 -22.42 -3.97 14.08
C GLU A 178 -22.42 -4.19 12.55
N ILE A 179 -21.24 -4.15 11.92
CA ILE A 179 -21.09 -4.44 10.49
C ILE A 179 -21.11 -5.97 10.31
N PRO A 180 -22.07 -6.52 9.57
CA PRO A 180 -22.14 -7.96 9.32
C PRO A 180 -20.84 -8.47 8.70
N HIS A 181 -20.31 -9.58 9.21
CA HIS A 181 -19.10 -10.23 8.72
C HIS A 181 -19.04 -11.69 9.18
N GLY A 182 -18.27 -12.51 8.49
CA GLY A 182 -18.03 -13.90 8.88
C GLY A 182 -16.96 -14.04 9.96
N ASP A 183 -16.97 -15.17 10.64
CA ASP A 183 -16.04 -15.49 11.71
C ASP A 183 -14.71 -16.04 11.21
N GLY A 184 -13.72 -16.11 12.12
CA GLY A 184 -12.46 -16.83 11.92
C GLY A 184 -11.37 -16.08 11.16
N ALA A 185 -11.55 -14.79 10.87
CA ALA A 185 -10.60 -13.99 10.10
C ALA A 185 -9.19 -13.96 10.70
N LEU A 186 -9.07 -13.73 12.00
CA LEU A 186 -7.76 -13.72 12.68
C LEU A 186 -7.10 -15.10 12.68
N ALA A 187 -7.90 -16.16 12.84
CA ALA A 187 -7.38 -17.53 12.76
C ALA A 187 -6.91 -17.88 11.34
N ALA A 188 -7.62 -17.41 10.31
CA ALA A 188 -7.22 -17.57 8.92
C ALA A 188 -5.90 -16.83 8.62
N ALA A 189 -5.79 -15.58 9.04
CA ALA A 189 -4.56 -14.79 8.89
C ALA A 189 -3.37 -15.43 9.63
N ALA A 190 -3.58 -15.88 10.88
CA ALA A 190 -2.55 -16.53 11.68
C ALA A 190 -2.05 -17.83 11.03
N LYS A 191 -2.93 -18.61 10.40
CA LYS A 191 -2.54 -19.83 9.65
C LYS A 191 -1.62 -19.50 8.47
N VAL A 192 -1.83 -18.39 7.78
CA VAL A 192 -0.95 -17.96 6.68
C VAL A 192 0.42 -17.58 7.23
N VAL A 193 0.46 -16.77 8.28
CA VAL A 193 1.72 -16.36 8.93
C VAL A 193 2.49 -17.59 9.47
N ALA A 194 1.81 -18.55 10.11
CA ALA A 194 2.42 -19.74 10.67
C ALA A 194 3.07 -20.65 9.63
N ARG A 195 2.55 -20.67 8.40
CA ARG A 195 3.15 -21.43 7.29
C ARG A 195 4.42 -20.78 6.77
N GLY A 196 4.56 -19.48 6.98
CA GLY A 196 5.69 -18.70 6.49
C GLY A 196 5.73 -18.63 4.96
N THR A 197 6.90 -18.21 4.47
CA THR A 197 7.29 -18.42 3.07
C THR A 197 7.97 -19.78 2.95
N PRO A 198 7.68 -20.52 1.88
CA PRO A 198 8.42 -21.74 1.59
C PRO A 198 9.90 -21.45 1.35
#